data_7217400ab809819ed80241ad5c6a7b58
#
_entry.id   7217400ab809819ed80241ad5c6a7b58
#
_cell.length_a   1.000
_cell.length_b   1.000
_cell.length_c   1.000
_cell.angle_alpha   90.00
_cell.angle_beta   90.00
_cell.angle_gamma   90.00
#
_symmetry.space_group_name_H-M   'P 1'
#
loop_
_entity.id
_entity.type
_entity.pdbx_description
1 polymer ?
#
loop_
_entity_poly.entity_id
_entity_poly.type
_entity_poly.pdbx_seq_one_letter_code
_entity_poly.pdbx_strand_id
1 'polypeptide(L)'
;LEGVRVLDLTRLLPGPFASLVLADLGAAVDKLEDPFPGDYLRQMPPSVDGQGSAWQALNRDKRSLVIDLKSPEGVETLRRIVPRYDVLIEGFRPGVLDRLGVGHAALRALHPGLIVCAITGYGQDGPLAKRAGHDINYLARAGVLGVTGPADQPPAVSGAQMADVAGLDAQRVQLGNGLAAAV
;
A
#
# COMPACT_ATOMS: atom_id res chain seq x y z
N LEU A 1 14.18 -6.15 -11.18
CA LEU A 1 13.01 -5.51 -11.79
C LEU A 1 13.41 -4.26 -12.59
N GLU A 2 14.61 -4.25 -13.16
CA GLU A 2 15.07 -3.15 -14.00
C GLU A 2 14.08 -2.88 -15.15
N GLY A 3 13.73 -1.61 -15.35
CA GLY A 3 12.73 -1.19 -16.35
C GLY A 3 11.28 -1.20 -15.87
N VAL A 4 10.95 -1.88 -14.77
CA VAL A 4 9.60 -1.87 -14.18
C VAL A 4 9.33 -0.54 -13.47
N ARG A 5 8.18 0.07 -13.73
CA ARG A 5 7.74 1.33 -13.12
C ARG A 5 6.56 1.11 -12.21
N VAL A 6 6.68 1.51 -10.96
CA VAL A 6 5.69 1.32 -9.90
C VAL A 6 5.15 2.68 -9.44
N LEU A 7 3.84 2.83 -9.39
CA LEU A 7 3.15 3.95 -8.76
C LEU A 7 2.60 3.50 -7.40
N ASP A 8 3.14 4.06 -6.33
CA ASP A 8 2.80 3.73 -4.94
C ASP A 8 1.88 4.81 -4.34
N LEU A 9 0.60 4.48 -4.13
CA LEU A 9 -0.41 5.34 -3.50
C LEU A 9 -0.65 4.97 -2.01
N THR A 10 0.24 4.17 -1.44
CA THR A 10 0.07 3.65 -0.09
C THR A 10 0.65 4.58 0.98
N ARG A 11 0.35 4.29 2.25
CA ARG A 11 0.84 5.04 3.42
C ARG A 11 1.20 4.08 4.54
N LEU A 12 1.88 4.62 5.54
CA LEU A 12 2.31 3.90 6.76
C LEU A 12 3.30 2.78 6.43
N LEU A 13 3.02 1.52 6.87
CA LEU A 13 4.01 0.44 6.80
C LEU A 13 3.77 -0.56 5.67
N PRO A 14 2.60 -1.22 5.52
CA PRO A 14 2.49 -2.39 4.63
C PRO A 14 2.84 -2.08 3.17
N GLY A 15 2.18 -1.08 2.60
CA GLY A 15 2.38 -0.70 1.21
C GLY A 15 3.75 -0.08 0.92
N PRO A 16 4.21 0.90 1.73
CA PRO A 16 5.57 1.44 1.56
C PRO A 16 6.66 0.39 1.70
N PHE A 17 6.49 -0.62 2.56
CA PHE A 17 7.41 -1.75 2.65
C PHE A 17 7.38 -2.61 1.38
N ALA A 18 6.18 -2.91 0.86
CA ALA A 18 6.05 -3.65 -0.39
C ALA A 18 6.75 -2.95 -1.56
N SER A 19 6.49 -1.67 -1.74
CA SER A 19 7.10 -0.89 -2.82
C SER A 19 8.60 -0.65 -2.61
N LEU A 20 9.09 -0.65 -1.35
CA LEU A 20 10.51 -0.64 -1.04
C LEU A 20 11.21 -1.92 -1.52
N VAL A 21 10.62 -3.10 -1.26
CA VAL A 21 11.17 -4.38 -1.75
C VAL A 21 11.27 -4.37 -3.28
N LEU A 22 10.27 -3.81 -3.97
CA LEU A 22 10.34 -3.68 -5.42
C LEU A 22 11.45 -2.73 -5.87
N ALA A 23 11.65 -1.62 -5.14
CA ALA A 23 12.77 -0.69 -5.41
C ALA A 23 14.13 -1.37 -5.19
N ASP A 24 14.29 -2.11 -4.08
CA ASP A 24 15.51 -2.88 -3.79
C ASP A 24 15.81 -3.95 -4.86
N LEU A 25 14.78 -4.43 -5.55
CA LEU A 25 14.89 -5.33 -6.69
C LEU A 25 15.12 -4.62 -8.04
N GLY A 26 15.27 -3.30 -8.04
CA GLY A 26 15.60 -2.50 -9.22
C GLY A 26 14.42 -1.84 -9.94
N ALA A 27 13.19 -1.87 -9.38
CA ALA A 27 12.06 -1.14 -9.94
C ALA A 27 12.18 0.37 -9.71
N ALA A 28 11.72 1.18 -10.65
CA ALA A 28 11.58 2.62 -10.48
C ALA A 28 10.25 2.92 -9.79
N VAL A 29 10.31 3.38 -8.54
CA VAL A 29 9.12 3.63 -7.71
C VAL A 29 8.86 5.11 -7.56
N ASP A 30 7.66 5.55 -7.89
CA ASP A 30 7.11 6.87 -7.62
C ASP A 30 6.05 6.79 -6.53
N LYS A 31 6.31 7.43 -5.39
CA LYS A 31 5.36 7.49 -4.27
C LYS A 31 4.49 8.73 -4.41
N LEU A 32 3.19 8.52 -4.57
CA LEU A 32 2.19 9.60 -4.63
C LEU A 32 1.65 9.89 -3.23
N GLU A 33 1.70 11.15 -2.84
CA GLU A 33 1.25 11.63 -1.53
C GLU A 33 0.27 12.79 -1.67
N ASP A 34 -0.61 12.95 -0.67
CA ASP A 34 -1.45 14.14 -0.55
C ASP A 34 -0.57 15.39 -0.34
N PRO A 35 -1.01 16.60 -0.77
CA PRO A 35 -0.26 17.84 -0.56
C PRO A 35 0.02 18.14 0.93
N PHE A 36 -0.93 17.80 1.80
CA PHE A 36 -0.80 17.96 3.24
C PHE A 36 -1.73 16.99 3.98
N PRO A 37 -1.24 16.30 5.01
CA PRO A 37 0.12 16.26 5.57
C PRO A 37 1.08 15.30 4.84
N GLY A 38 0.68 14.66 3.75
CA GLY A 38 1.41 13.58 3.10
C GLY A 38 1.23 12.24 3.81
N ASP A 39 2.27 11.41 3.82
CA ASP A 39 2.30 10.20 4.62
C ASP A 39 2.53 10.56 6.10
N TYR A 40 1.71 10.05 7.01
CA TYR A 40 1.79 10.31 8.44
C TYR A 40 3.16 9.96 9.04
N LEU A 41 3.86 8.99 8.49
CA LEU A 41 5.21 8.61 8.94
C LEU A 41 6.22 9.75 8.80
N ARG A 42 5.98 10.75 7.93
CA ARG A 42 6.85 11.93 7.82
C ARG A 42 7.00 12.70 9.13
N GLN A 43 5.95 12.67 9.96
CA GLN A 43 5.86 13.44 11.20
C GLN A 43 6.00 12.57 12.45
N MET A 44 6.07 11.23 12.31
CA MET A 44 6.17 10.32 13.45
C MET A 44 7.60 10.24 14.00
N PRO A 45 7.78 10.42 15.32
CA PRO A 45 9.08 10.25 15.94
C PRO A 45 9.52 8.75 15.96
N PRO A 46 10.82 8.44 16.09
CA PRO A 46 11.92 9.40 16.12
C PRO A 46 12.14 10.05 14.75
N SER A 47 12.66 11.27 14.73
CA SER A 47 12.93 12.01 13.50
C SER A 47 14.44 12.23 13.30
N VAL A 48 14.86 12.20 12.04
CA VAL A 48 16.20 12.53 11.58
C VAL A 48 16.06 13.63 10.52
N ASP A 49 16.80 14.71 10.66
CA ASP A 49 16.75 15.87 9.74
C ASP A 49 15.32 16.40 9.50
N GLY A 50 14.51 16.43 10.57
CA GLY A 50 13.14 16.95 10.54
C GLY A 50 12.10 16.02 9.91
N GLN A 51 12.45 14.80 9.55
CA GLN A 51 11.54 13.80 9.02
C GLN A 51 11.54 12.52 9.84
N GLY A 52 10.40 11.85 9.93
CA GLY A 52 10.29 10.57 10.64
C GLY A 52 11.26 9.53 10.08
N SER A 53 12.05 8.90 10.95
CA SER A 53 13.06 7.90 10.55
C SER A 53 12.44 6.69 9.87
N ALA A 54 11.26 6.26 10.31
CA ALA A 54 10.52 5.17 9.65
C ALA A 54 10.10 5.55 8.22
N TRP A 55 9.70 6.80 8.00
CA TRP A 55 9.40 7.26 6.65
C TRP A 55 10.62 7.21 5.74
N GLN A 56 11.77 7.70 6.22
CA GLN A 56 13.03 7.67 5.46
C GLN A 56 13.45 6.24 5.13
N ALA A 57 13.38 5.34 6.11
CA ALA A 57 13.76 3.94 5.92
C ALA A 57 12.88 3.22 4.88
N LEU A 58 11.56 3.44 4.94
CA LEU A 58 10.59 2.76 4.07
C LEU A 58 10.47 3.36 2.66
N ASN A 59 10.93 4.61 2.47
CA ASN A 59 10.77 5.31 1.21
C ASN A 59 12.10 5.72 0.56
N ARG A 60 13.22 5.13 1.02
CA ARG A 60 14.50 5.32 0.34
C ARG A 60 14.39 4.85 -1.12
N ASP A 61 15.14 5.48 -1.99
CA ASP A 61 15.24 5.19 -3.43
C ASP A 61 13.92 5.37 -4.22
N LYS A 62 12.88 5.95 -3.59
CA LYS A 62 11.63 6.33 -4.26
C LYS A 62 11.64 7.82 -4.59
N ARG A 63 10.99 8.17 -5.69
CA ARG A 63 10.69 9.57 -6.02
C ARG A 63 9.34 9.95 -5.43
N SER A 64 9.21 11.17 -4.91
CA SER A 64 7.94 11.68 -4.36
C SER A 64 7.18 12.49 -5.41
N LEU A 65 5.90 12.19 -5.54
CA LEU A 65 4.91 12.95 -6.30
C LEU A 65 3.86 13.49 -5.34
N VAL A 66 3.47 14.76 -5.50
CA VAL A 66 2.41 15.37 -4.70
C VAL A 66 1.21 15.65 -5.60
N ILE A 67 0.10 14.96 -5.35
CA ILE A 67 -1.15 15.10 -6.11
C ILE A 67 -2.34 15.05 -5.17
N ASP A 68 -3.21 16.06 -5.23
CA ASP A 68 -4.47 16.06 -4.50
C ASP A 68 -5.54 15.26 -5.25
N LEU A 69 -5.71 14.00 -4.87
CA LEU A 69 -6.74 13.13 -5.46
C LEU A 69 -8.18 13.51 -5.07
N LYS A 70 -8.38 14.49 -4.20
CA LYS A 70 -9.71 15.03 -3.88
C LYS A 70 -10.11 16.14 -4.85
N SER A 71 -9.16 16.67 -5.62
CA SER A 71 -9.43 17.67 -6.66
C SER A 71 -9.66 17.01 -8.02
N PRO A 72 -10.53 17.57 -8.87
CA PRO A 72 -10.70 17.07 -10.25
C PRO A 72 -9.40 17.09 -11.05
N GLU A 73 -8.58 18.10 -10.86
CA GLU A 73 -7.28 18.28 -11.53
C GLU A 73 -6.27 17.19 -11.12
N GLY A 74 -6.27 16.81 -9.84
CA GLY A 74 -5.44 15.73 -9.34
C GLY A 74 -5.87 14.38 -9.89
N VAL A 75 -7.17 14.11 -9.92
CA VAL A 75 -7.74 12.90 -10.53
C VAL A 75 -7.36 12.80 -12.02
N GLU A 76 -7.50 13.89 -12.75
CA GLU A 76 -7.14 13.92 -14.17
C GLU A 76 -5.62 13.76 -14.38
N THR A 77 -4.82 14.33 -13.48
CA THR A 77 -3.37 14.14 -13.49
C THR A 77 -3.02 12.67 -13.28
N LEU A 78 -3.64 12.00 -12.30
CA LEU A 78 -3.45 10.56 -12.08
C LEU A 78 -3.80 9.76 -13.35
N ARG A 79 -4.95 10.03 -13.98
CA ARG A 79 -5.35 9.35 -15.23
C ARG A 79 -4.31 9.49 -16.34
N ARG A 80 -3.71 10.67 -16.48
CA ARG A 80 -2.69 10.93 -17.52
C ARG A 80 -1.35 10.24 -17.25
N ILE A 81 -0.98 10.05 -15.97
CA ILE A 81 0.31 9.43 -15.64
C ILE A 81 0.24 7.90 -15.56
N VAL A 82 -0.91 7.32 -15.18
CA VAL A 82 -1.07 5.87 -15.01
C VAL A 82 -0.58 5.04 -16.19
N PRO A 83 -0.81 5.43 -17.47
CA PRO A 83 -0.29 4.66 -18.62
C PRO A 83 1.25 4.57 -18.70
N ARG A 84 1.96 5.28 -17.84
CA ARG A 84 3.44 5.23 -17.78
C ARG A 84 3.96 4.23 -16.76
N TYR A 85 3.08 3.51 -16.05
CA TYR A 85 3.44 2.58 -14.99
C TYR A 85 2.97 1.17 -15.32
N ASP A 86 3.75 0.18 -14.91
CA ASP A 86 3.42 -1.23 -15.05
C ASP A 86 2.60 -1.74 -13.87
N VAL A 87 2.89 -1.17 -12.68
CA VAL A 87 2.27 -1.57 -11.42
C VAL A 87 1.74 -0.35 -10.67
N LEU A 88 0.54 -0.44 -10.13
CA LEU A 88 -0.03 0.50 -9.19
C LEU A 88 -0.31 -0.24 -7.87
N ILE A 89 0.23 0.29 -6.77
CA ILE A 89 -0.02 -0.23 -5.42
C ILE A 89 -0.87 0.79 -4.67
N GLU A 90 -1.98 0.37 -4.09
CA GLU A 90 -2.86 1.24 -3.32
C GLU A 90 -3.23 0.60 -1.97
N GLY A 91 -3.49 1.44 -0.96
CA GLY A 91 -3.87 1.01 0.38
C GLY A 91 -5.15 1.68 0.88
N PHE A 92 -6.02 2.12 -0.03
CA PHE A 92 -7.28 2.73 0.34
C PHE A 92 -8.30 1.67 0.80
N ARG A 93 -9.28 2.11 1.58
CA ARG A 93 -10.42 1.25 1.88
C ARG A 93 -11.19 0.92 0.60
N PRO A 94 -11.78 -0.29 0.48
CA PRO A 94 -12.55 -0.67 -0.70
C PRO A 94 -13.58 0.38 -1.10
N GLY A 95 -13.62 0.70 -2.39
CA GLY A 95 -14.51 1.68 -2.99
C GLY A 95 -14.07 3.14 -2.86
N VAL A 96 -12.93 3.46 -2.25
CA VAL A 96 -12.43 4.85 -2.20
C VAL A 96 -12.03 5.32 -3.59
N LEU A 97 -11.21 4.56 -4.30
CA LEU A 97 -10.79 4.92 -5.66
C LEU A 97 -11.98 5.00 -6.64
N ASP A 98 -13.01 4.16 -6.46
CA ASP A 98 -14.23 4.24 -7.27
C ASP A 98 -14.95 5.57 -7.07
N ARG A 99 -15.09 6.03 -5.82
CA ARG A 99 -15.69 7.34 -5.51
C ARG A 99 -14.89 8.52 -6.05
N LEU A 100 -13.57 8.36 -6.18
CA LEU A 100 -12.69 9.35 -6.81
C LEU A 100 -12.73 9.28 -8.35
N GLY A 101 -13.44 8.31 -8.93
CA GLY A 101 -13.53 8.12 -10.38
C GLY A 101 -12.28 7.48 -11.01
N VAL A 102 -11.40 6.90 -10.20
CA VAL A 102 -10.18 6.19 -10.61
C VAL A 102 -10.13 4.78 -9.99
N GLY A 103 -11.27 4.12 -9.89
CA GLY A 103 -11.34 2.72 -9.45
C GLY A 103 -10.58 1.77 -10.37
N HIS A 104 -10.30 0.58 -9.88
CA HIS A 104 -9.47 -0.41 -10.58
C HIS A 104 -9.94 -0.69 -12.02
N ALA A 105 -11.26 -0.76 -12.26
CA ALA A 105 -11.81 -0.96 -13.59
C ALA A 105 -11.51 0.23 -14.52
N ALA A 106 -11.66 1.45 -14.03
CA ALA A 106 -11.37 2.67 -14.79
C ALA A 106 -9.88 2.78 -15.13
N LEU A 107 -8.99 2.47 -14.17
CA LEU A 107 -7.54 2.48 -14.38
C LEU A 107 -7.12 1.44 -15.42
N ARG A 108 -7.67 0.23 -15.37
CA ARG A 108 -7.40 -0.81 -16.37
C ARG A 108 -7.99 -0.49 -17.76
N ALA A 109 -9.08 0.26 -17.82
CA ALA A 109 -9.59 0.73 -19.10
C ALA A 109 -8.63 1.74 -19.77
N LEU A 110 -7.91 2.54 -18.97
CA LEU A 110 -6.87 3.45 -19.45
C LEU A 110 -5.59 2.72 -19.83
N HIS A 111 -5.23 1.68 -19.09
CA HIS A 111 -4.03 0.88 -19.33
C HIS A 111 -4.32 -0.60 -19.05
N PRO A 112 -4.69 -1.39 -20.09
CA PRO A 112 -5.06 -2.80 -19.92
C PRO A 112 -3.95 -3.70 -19.36
N GLY A 113 -2.68 -3.32 -19.54
CA GLY A 113 -1.51 -4.02 -19.00
C GLY A 113 -1.21 -3.68 -17.54
N LEU A 114 -1.92 -2.73 -16.92
CA LEU A 114 -1.65 -2.30 -15.56
C LEU A 114 -1.94 -3.40 -14.54
N ILE A 115 -0.94 -3.73 -13.74
CA ILE A 115 -1.09 -4.60 -12.55
C ILE A 115 -1.54 -3.71 -11.39
N VAL A 116 -2.68 -4.01 -10.78
CA VAL A 116 -3.17 -3.29 -9.60
C VAL A 116 -3.06 -4.20 -8.38
N CYS A 117 -2.28 -3.76 -7.41
CA CYS A 117 -2.13 -4.40 -6.10
C CYS A 117 -2.86 -3.57 -5.04
N ALA A 118 -3.93 -4.13 -4.47
CA ALA A 118 -4.72 -3.46 -3.43
C ALA A 118 -4.40 -4.08 -2.06
N ILE A 119 -3.80 -3.32 -1.18
CA ILE A 119 -3.39 -3.73 0.17
C ILE A 119 -4.47 -3.29 1.17
N THR A 120 -5.17 -4.24 1.78
CA THR A 120 -6.24 -3.97 2.75
C THR A 120 -6.16 -4.93 3.92
N GLY A 121 -6.59 -4.48 5.10
CA GLY A 121 -6.51 -5.29 6.32
C GLY A 121 -7.45 -6.49 6.37
N TYR A 122 -8.56 -6.46 5.60
CA TYR A 122 -9.58 -7.53 5.65
C TYR A 122 -10.07 -7.98 4.27
N GLY A 123 -9.32 -7.66 3.21
CA GLY A 123 -9.71 -7.97 1.83
C GLY A 123 -10.61 -6.92 1.19
N GLN A 124 -10.90 -7.11 -0.09
CA GLN A 124 -11.72 -6.20 -0.90
C GLN A 124 -13.23 -6.45 -0.73
N ASP A 125 -13.62 -7.63 -0.26
CA ASP A 125 -14.98 -8.09 -0.09
C ASP A 125 -15.19 -8.73 1.30
N GLY A 126 -16.43 -9.14 1.60
CA GLY A 126 -16.78 -9.77 2.86
C GLY A 126 -17.22 -8.79 3.96
N PRO A 127 -17.67 -9.31 5.11
CA PRO A 127 -18.33 -8.51 6.15
C PRO A 127 -17.41 -7.52 6.86
N LEU A 128 -16.09 -7.71 6.76
CA LEU A 128 -15.09 -6.85 7.42
C LEU A 128 -14.38 -5.91 6.45
N ALA A 129 -14.63 -5.99 5.14
CA ALA A 129 -13.88 -5.25 4.13
C ALA A 129 -13.81 -3.72 4.38
N LYS A 130 -14.86 -3.15 4.96
CA LYS A 130 -14.94 -1.72 5.31
C LYS A 130 -14.46 -1.39 6.72
N ARG A 131 -14.05 -2.40 7.53
CA ARG A 131 -13.63 -2.18 8.91
C ARG A 131 -12.21 -1.62 8.95
N ALA A 132 -11.98 -0.68 9.87
CA ALA A 132 -10.63 -0.23 10.19
C ALA A 132 -9.90 -1.29 11.03
N GLY A 133 -8.60 -1.39 10.85
CA GLY A 133 -7.73 -2.24 11.66
C GLY A 133 -6.29 -1.82 11.54
N HIS A 134 -5.50 -2.28 12.49
CA HIS A 134 -4.05 -2.17 12.53
C HIS A 134 -3.48 -3.56 12.82
N ASP A 135 -2.17 -3.71 12.74
CA ASP A 135 -1.42 -4.96 12.93
C ASP A 135 -2.01 -5.88 14.01
N ILE A 136 -2.17 -5.37 15.23
CA ILE A 136 -2.68 -6.14 16.36
C ILE A 136 -4.10 -6.70 16.13
N ASN A 137 -4.96 -5.99 15.39
CA ASN A 137 -6.30 -6.45 15.08
C ASN A 137 -6.26 -7.65 14.11
N TYR A 138 -5.32 -7.65 13.18
CA TYR A 138 -5.12 -8.74 12.21
C TYR A 138 -4.54 -9.95 12.91
N LEU A 139 -3.50 -9.77 13.76
CA LEU A 139 -2.90 -10.83 14.57
C LEU A 139 -3.93 -11.49 15.51
N ALA A 140 -4.79 -10.68 16.15
CA ALA A 140 -5.85 -11.20 17.02
C ALA A 140 -6.83 -12.08 16.24
N ARG A 141 -7.27 -11.62 15.08
CA ARG A 141 -8.22 -12.39 14.26
C ARG A 141 -7.62 -13.65 13.63
N ALA A 142 -6.35 -13.61 13.29
CA ALA A 142 -5.60 -14.78 12.79
C ALA A 142 -5.30 -15.81 13.90
N GLY A 143 -5.59 -15.49 15.16
CA GLY A 143 -5.30 -16.37 16.30
C GLY A 143 -3.84 -16.30 16.77
N VAL A 144 -2.99 -15.51 16.12
CA VAL A 144 -1.55 -15.41 16.45
C VAL A 144 -1.35 -14.93 17.87
N LEU A 145 -2.13 -13.95 18.32
CA LEU A 145 -2.04 -13.47 19.70
C LEU A 145 -2.36 -14.56 20.75
N GLY A 146 -3.28 -15.49 20.41
CA GLY A 146 -3.66 -16.59 21.30
C GLY A 146 -2.58 -17.65 21.52
N VAL A 147 -1.55 -17.65 20.65
CA VAL A 147 -0.41 -18.57 20.75
C VAL A 147 0.90 -17.87 21.07
N THR A 148 0.84 -16.56 21.39
CA THR A 148 2.01 -15.75 21.67
C THR A 148 2.10 -15.43 23.16
N GLY A 149 3.13 -15.89 23.85
CA GLY A 149 3.36 -15.72 25.28
C GLY A 149 2.93 -16.91 26.14
N PRO A 150 3.08 -16.82 27.47
CA PRO A 150 2.67 -17.87 28.41
C PRO A 150 1.14 -18.07 28.42
N ALA A 151 0.68 -19.31 28.61
CA ALA A 151 -0.73 -19.66 28.55
C ALA A 151 -1.60 -19.03 29.66
N ASP A 152 -1.00 -18.66 30.76
CA ASP A 152 -1.63 -18.06 31.96
C ASP A 152 -1.51 -16.53 32.03
N GLN A 153 -0.98 -15.91 30.99
CA GLN A 153 -0.75 -14.47 30.90
C GLN A 153 -1.52 -13.85 29.73
N PRO A 154 -1.80 -12.53 29.75
CA PRO A 154 -2.26 -11.84 28.56
C PRO A 154 -1.30 -12.05 27.39
N PRO A 155 -1.81 -12.14 26.15
CA PRO A 155 -0.97 -12.31 24.97
C PRO A 155 0.14 -11.27 24.89
N ALA A 156 1.36 -11.70 24.61
CA ALA A 156 2.47 -10.79 24.39
C ALA A 156 2.33 -10.10 23.02
N VAL A 157 2.40 -8.77 23.01
CA VAL A 157 2.40 -8.01 21.75
C VAL A 157 3.83 -7.98 21.20
N SER A 158 4.00 -8.38 19.95
CA SER A 158 5.28 -8.30 19.26
C SER A 158 5.76 -6.84 19.16
N GLY A 159 7.06 -6.61 19.36
CA GLY A 159 7.70 -5.31 19.09
C GLY A 159 7.79 -4.96 17.59
N ALA A 160 7.54 -5.93 16.71
CA ALA A 160 7.45 -5.72 15.27
C ALA A 160 6.00 -5.88 14.79
N GLN A 161 5.58 -5.05 13.84
CA GLN A 161 4.25 -5.13 13.21
C GLN A 161 4.21 -6.29 12.20
N MET A 162 4.04 -7.49 12.71
CA MET A 162 4.20 -8.74 11.95
C MET A 162 3.16 -8.89 10.83
N ALA A 163 1.89 -8.55 11.10
CA ALA A 163 0.84 -8.65 10.08
C ALA A 163 1.02 -7.60 8.98
N ASP A 164 1.49 -6.41 9.34
CA ASP A 164 1.74 -5.34 8.38
C ASP A 164 2.92 -5.65 7.46
N VAL A 165 3.95 -6.35 7.98
CA VAL A 165 5.13 -6.76 7.20
C VAL A 165 4.87 -8.05 6.42
N ALA A 166 4.24 -9.06 7.04
CA ALA A 166 3.96 -10.35 6.41
C ALA A 166 2.72 -10.34 5.51
N GLY A 167 1.82 -9.37 5.70
CA GLY A 167 0.57 -9.24 4.93
C GLY A 167 0.76 -9.02 3.42
N LEU A 168 1.99 -8.91 2.97
CA LEU A 168 2.35 -8.87 1.55
C LEU A 168 1.95 -10.14 0.80
N ASP A 169 1.96 -11.29 1.46
CA ASP A 169 1.66 -12.58 0.85
C ASP A 169 0.15 -12.86 0.70
N ALA A 170 -0.71 -12.16 1.44
CA ALA A 170 -2.15 -12.39 1.46
C ALA A 170 -2.95 -11.44 0.55
N GLN A 171 -2.29 -10.55 -0.18
CA GLN A 171 -2.93 -9.50 -0.95
C GLN A 171 -3.43 -10.01 -2.30
N ARG A 172 -4.68 -9.69 -2.65
CA ARG A 172 -5.19 -9.95 -4.00
C ARG A 172 -4.48 -9.05 -5.01
N VAL A 173 -3.53 -9.63 -5.74
CA VAL A 173 -2.99 -9.03 -6.96
C VAL A 173 -4.03 -9.22 -8.06
N GLN A 174 -4.64 -8.15 -8.52
CA GLN A 174 -5.50 -8.19 -9.70
C GLN A 174 -4.64 -7.95 -10.94
N LEU A 175 -4.30 -9.03 -11.61
CA LEU A 175 -3.57 -8.98 -12.89
C LEU A 175 -4.48 -8.41 -14.00
N GLY A 176 -3.95 -7.56 -14.86
CA GLY A 176 -4.59 -7.15 -16.10
C GLY A 176 -4.79 -8.35 -17.04
N ASN A 177 -5.73 -8.24 -17.97
CA ASN A 177 -6.00 -9.27 -18.97
C ASN A 177 -4.72 -9.56 -19.77
N GLY A 178 -4.04 -10.66 -19.49
CA GLY A 178 -2.84 -11.11 -20.21
C GLY A 178 -1.79 -11.85 -19.40
N LEU A 179 -1.82 -11.78 -18.06
CA LEU A 179 -0.85 -12.46 -17.18
C LEU A 179 -1.50 -13.55 -16.30
N ALA A 180 -2.50 -14.22 -16.80
CA ALA A 180 -3.14 -15.36 -16.10
C ALA A 180 -2.42 -16.69 -16.34
N ALA A 181 -1.11 -16.70 -16.58
CA ALA A 181 -0.39 -17.95 -16.86
C ALA A 181 1.09 -17.84 -16.46
N ALA A 182 1.40 -17.59 -15.21
CA ALA A 182 2.72 -17.87 -14.63
C ALA A 182 2.74 -17.70 -13.11
N VAL A 183 2.04 -18.55 -12.38
CA VAL A 183 2.40 -18.96 -11.00
C VAL A 183 1.98 -20.41 -10.85
#